data_851f1eb7dee19d443ec7e5a554ef2a19
#
_entry.id   851f1eb7dee19d443ec7e5a554ef2a19
#
_cell.length_a   1.000
_cell.length_b   1.000
_cell.length_c   1.000
_cell.angle_alpha   90.00
_cell.angle_beta   90.00
_cell.angle_gamma   90.00
#
_symmetry.space_group_name_H-M   'P 1'
#
loop_
_entity.id
_entity.type
_entity.pdbx_description
1 polymer ?
#
loop_
_entity_poly.entity_id
_entity_poly.type
_entity_poly.pdbx_seq_one_letter_code
_entity_poly.pdbx_strand_id
1 'polypeptide(L)'
;MSAQSFNQSIPQISVEELAQRISQSPEGLQLIDVREPQEVAIAHIQGFDVLPLSEFAQWSDQIHSRFEADAETLVMCHHGIRSAQMCQWLADQGFTNVKNVVGGIDAYSTTVDPTIPRY
;
A
#
# COMPACT_ATOMS: atom_id res chain seq x y z
N MET A 1 16.78 -6.58 -22.69
CA MET A 1 16.27 -6.38 -22.27
C MET A 1 15.73 -6.13 -21.80
N SER A 2 15.89 -6.12 -21.44
CA SER A 2 15.20 -5.82 -21.34
C SER A 2 14.34 -5.06 -20.81
N ALA A 3 14.04 -4.20 -21.36
CA ALA A 3 13.04 -3.28 -20.96
C ALA A 3 11.82 -3.97 -20.42
N GLN A 4 11.68 -5.22 -20.75
CA GLN A 4 10.56 -6.02 -20.30
C GLN A 4 10.51 -6.13 -18.79
N SER A 5 11.67 -6.11 -18.16
CA SER A 5 11.67 -6.21 -16.71
C SER A 5 10.99 -5.02 -16.06
N PHE A 6 10.97 -3.88 -16.75
CA PHE A 6 10.30 -2.68 -16.21
C PHE A 6 8.80 -2.73 -16.39
N ASN A 7 8.34 -3.61 -17.25
CA ASN A 7 6.91 -3.75 -17.52
C ASN A 7 6.30 -4.88 -16.71
N GLN A 8 7.08 -5.49 -15.85
CA GLN A 8 6.53 -6.50 -14.99
C GLN A 8 5.45 -5.86 -14.14
N SER A 9 4.33 -6.50 -14.12
CA SER A 9 3.23 -6.06 -13.28
C SER A 9 3.63 -6.20 -11.83
N ILE A 10 3.35 -5.17 -11.07
CA ILE A 10 3.42 -5.27 -9.61
C ILE A 10 2.32 -6.23 -9.19
N PRO A 11 2.61 -7.18 -8.30
CA PRO A 11 1.57 -8.05 -7.74
C PRO A 11 0.47 -7.21 -7.12
N GLN A 12 -0.76 -7.69 -7.25
CA GLN A 12 -1.93 -6.95 -6.81
C GLN A 12 -2.75 -7.78 -5.85
N ILE A 13 -3.50 -7.09 -5.00
CA ILE A 13 -4.42 -7.71 -4.07
C ILE A 13 -5.73 -6.93 -4.14
N SER A 14 -6.86 -7.66 -4.11
CA SER A 14 -8.17 -7.03 -4.11
C SER A 14 -8.50 -6.48 -2.73
N VAL A 15 -9.50 -5.59 -2.65
CA VAL A 15 -9.93 -5.07 -1.35
C VAL A 15 -10.57 -6.17 -0.50
N GLU A 16 -11.20 -7.15 -1.13
CA GLU A 16 -11.75 -8.30 -0.39
C GLU A 16 -10.64 -9.12 0.24
N GLU A 17 -9.56 -9.37 -0.51
CA GLU A 17 -8.40 -10.09 0.02
C GLU A 17 -7.69 -9.26 1.09
N LEU A 18 -7.62 -7.94 0.91
CA LEU A 18 -7.06 -7.06 1.94
C LEU A 18 -7.86 -7.20 3.24
N ALA A 19 -9.18 -7.19 3.14
CA ALA A 19 -10.04 -7.34 4.31
C ALA A 19 -9.78 -8.66 5.01
N GLN A 20 -9.58 -9.74 4.25
CA GLN A 20 -9.24 -11.04 4.83
C GLN A 20 -7.90 -11.01 5.57
N ARG A 21 -6.90 -10.37 4.97
CA ARG A 21 -5.58 -10.24 5.62
C ARG A 21 -5.69 -9.47 6.92
N ILE A 22 -6.43 -8.37 6.91
CA ILE A 22 -6.62 -7.56 8.11
C ILE A 22 -7.32 -8.38 9.20
N SER A 23 -8.35 -9.13 8.81
CA SER A 23 -9.11 -9.97 9.74
C SER A 23 -8.24 -11.07 10.34
N GLN A 24 -7.40 -11.69 9.52
CA GLN A 24 -6.50 -12.76 9.97
C GLN A 24 -5.34 -12.22 10.81
N SER A 25 -4.96 -10.97 10.56
CA SER A 25 -3.83 -10.32 11.25
C SER A 25 -2.60 -11.20 11.29
N PRO A 26 -2.10 -11.67 10.14
CA PRO A 26 -0.93 -12.56 10.19
C PRO A 26 0.28 -11.79 10.73
N GLU A 27 1.10 -12.51 11.48
CA GLU A 27 2.29 -11.94 12.06
C GLU A 27 3.21 -11.44 10.94
N GLY A 28 3.73 -10.22 11.12
CA GLY A 28 4.66 -9.65 10.16
C GLY A 28 4.03 -8.92 8.99
N LEU A 29 2.70 -8.93 8.87
CA LEU A 29 2.03 -8.20 7.80
C LEU A 29 2.30 -6.70 7.92
N GLN A 30 2.69 -6.08 6.83
CA GLN A 30 2.97 -4.66 6.77
C GLN A 30 1.95 -3.96 5.88
N LEU A 31 1.32 -2.91 6.40
CA LEU A 31 0.28 -2.16 5.71
C LEU A 31 0.74 -0.71 5.59
N ILE A 32 0.85 -0.21 4.36
CA ILE A 32 1.37 1.13 4.10
C ILE A 32 0.34 1.92 3.30
N ASP A 33 0.01 3.11 3.80
CA ASP A 33 -0.89 4.06 3.15
C ASP A 33 -0.05 5.25 2.70
N VAL A 34 0.01 5.49 1.39
CA VAL A 34 0.87 6.54 0.83
C VAL A 34 0.11 7.84 0.55
N ARG A 35 -1.12 7.95 1.05
CA ARG A 35 -1.93 9.16 0.86
C ARG A 35 -1.42 10.29 1.74
N GLU A 36 -1.91 11.49 1.42
CA GLU A 36 -1.57 12.68 2.20
C GLU A 36 -2.37 12.73 3.50
N PRO A 37 -1.84 13.41 4.53
CA PRO A 37 -2.53 13.45 5.83
C PRO A 37 -3.96 13.98 5.75
N GLN A 38 -4.24 14.92 4.84
CA GLN A 38 -5.58 15.45 4.68
C GLN A 38 -6.55 14.38 4.20
N GLU A 39 -6.08 13.47 3.34
CA GLU A 39 -6.90 12.35 2.86
C GLU A 39 -7.17 11.36 3.98
N VAL A 40 -6.13 11.05 4.75
CA VAL A 40 -6.25 10.11 5.87
C VAL A 40 -7.23 10.65 6.92
N ALA A 41 -7.26 11.96 7.10
CA ALA A 41 -8.20 12.58 8.04
C ALA A 41 -9.65 12.42 7.60
N ILE A 42 -9.90 12.34 6.28
CA ILE A 42 -11.26 12.17 5.76
C ILE A 42 -11.70 10.71 5.92
N ALA A 43 -10.82 9.77 5.59
CA ALA A 43 -11.15 8.36 5.57
C ALA A 43 -9.88 7.54 5.77
N HIS A 44 -9.92 6.52 6.61
CA HIS A 44 -8.74 5.67 6.82
C HIS A 44 -9.16 4.27 7.24
N ILE A 45 -8.24 3.34 7.08
CA ILE A 45 -8.38 1.97 7.57
C ILE A 45 -7.36 1.81 8.69
N GLN A 46 -7.81 1.32 9.84
CA GLN A 46 -6.92 1.13 10.98
C GLN A 46 -5.82 0.14 10.67
N GLY A 47 -4.64 0.38 11.22
CA GLY A 47 -3.52 -0.54 11.11
C GLY A 47 -2.51 -0.19 10.02
N PHE A 48 -2.79 0.81 9.21
CA PHE A 48 -1.85 1.24 8.17
C PHE A 48 -0.87 2.26 8.72
N ASP A 49 0.41 2.09 8.36
CA ASP A 49 1.41 3.13 8.57
C ASP A 49 1.30 4.14 7.43
N VAL A 50 1.25 5.41 7.75
CA VAL A 50 1.08 6.45 6.74
C VAL A 50 2.45 6.99 6.34
N LEU A 51 2.77 6.84 5.05
CA LEU A 51 4.01 7.36 4.47
C LEU A 51 3.62 8.28 3.31
N PRO A 52 3.29 9.56 3.58
CA PRO A 52 2.83 10.44 2.52
C PRO A 52 3.91 10.62 1.44
N LEU A 53 3.53 10.49 0.19
CA LEU A 53 4.51 10.62 -0.90
C LEU A 53 5.11 12.00 -0.96
N SER A 54 4.40 13.04 -0.52
CA SER A 54 4.95 14.39 -0.45
C SER A 54 6.10 14.50 0.54
N GLU A 55 6.23 13.55 1.46
CA GLU A 55 7.28 13.53 2.48
C GLU A 55 8.32 12.46 2.19
N PHE A 56 8.41 12.03 0.95
CA PHE A 56 9.31 10.94 0.55
C PHE A 56 10.74 11.18 1.04
N ALA A 57 11.25 12.40 0.90
CA ALA A 57 12.62 12.71 1.31
C ALA A 57 12.84 12.51 2.82
N GLN A 58 11.76 12.57 3.60
CA GLN A 58 11.87 12.45 5.05
C GLN A 58 11.89 11.00 5.51
N TRP A 59 11.13 10.11 4.85
CA TRP A 59 11.02 8.73 5.33
C TRP A 59 11.76 7.71 4.47
N SER A 60 12.17 8.07 3.25
CA SER A 60 12.68 7.08 2.31
C SER A 60 13.97 6.39 2.77
N ASP A 61 14.86 7.13 3.43
CA ASP A 61 16.11 6.54 3.90
C ASP A 61 15.92 5.69 5.15
N GLN A 62 14.73 5.68 5.73
CA GLN A 62 14.41 4.85 6.89
C GLN A 62 13.64 3.60 6.52
N ILE A 63 13.44 3.35 5.23
CA ILE A 63 12.55 2.26 4.81
C ILE A 63 13.00 0.91 5.34
N HIS A 64 14.31 0.65 5.32
CA HIS A 64 14.84 -0.64 5.77
C HIS A 64 14.95 -0.75 7.30
N SER A 65 14.94 0.37 8.01
CA SER A 65 14.94 0.32 9.47
C SER A 65 13.53 0.21 10.03
N ARG A 66 12.52 0.57 9.23
CA ARG A 66 11.12 0.56 9.68
C ARG A 66 10.34 -0.65 9.21
N PHE A 67 10.75 -1.26 8.09
CA PHE A 67 10.00 -2.36 7.47
C PHE A 67 10.92 -3.49 7.08
N GLU A 68 10.39 -4.71 7.09
CA GLU A 68 11.11 -5.91 6.70
C GLU A 68 10.96 -6.14 5.20
N ALA A 69 12.08 -6.28 4.50
CA ALA A 69 12.08 -6.35 3.04
C ALA A 69 11.42 -7.63 2.50
N ASP A 70 11.41 -8.71 3.27
CA ASP A 70 10.84 -9.98 2.80
C ASP A 70 9.46 -10.28 3.37
N ALA A 71 8.91 -9.41 4.21
CA ALA A 71 7.57 -9.59 4.75
C ALA A 71 6.52 -9.13 3.75
N GLU A 72 5.34 -9.73 3.82
CA GLU A 72 4.23 -9.32 2.97
C GLU A 72 3.87 -7.85 3.28
N THR A 73 3.89 -7.03 2.24
CA THR A 73 3.68 -5.59 2.36
C THR A 73 2.58 -5.17 1.39
N LEU A 74 1.50 -4.64 1.93
CA LEU A 74 0.34 -4.22 1.14
C LEU A 74 0.29 -2.70 1.13
N VAL A 75 0.22 -2.11 -0.06
CA VAL A 75 0.35 -0.66 -0.23
C VAL A 75 -0.93 -0.12 -0.84
N MET A 76 -1.45 0.94 -0.24
CA MET A 76 -2.76 1.50 -0.59
C MET A 76 -2.66 3.00 -0.81
N CYS A 77 -3.47 3.49 -1.75
CA CYS A 77 -3.73 4.93 -1.88
C CYS A 77 -5.22 5.15 -2.14
N HIS A 78 -5.59 6.25 -2.80
CA HIS A 78 -7.01 6.52 -3.05
C HIS A 78 -7.60 5.53 -4.06
N HIS A 79 -6.95 5.37 -5.24
CA HIS A 79 -7.48 4.53 -6.32
C HIS A 79 -6.50 3.47 -6.81
N GLY A 80 -5.29 3.40 -6.26
CA GLY A 80 -4.33 2.37 -6.63
C GLY A 80 -3.19 2.82 -7.53
N ILE A 81 -3.12 4.10 -7.91
CA ILE A 81 -2.11 4.58 -8.85
C ILE A 81 -0.82 4.98 -8.12
N ARG A 82 -0.93 5.83 -7.11
CA ARG A 82 0.24 6.23 -6.31
C ARG A 82 0.86 5.04 -5.60
N SER A 83 0.01 4.14 -5.11
CA SER A 83 0.49 2.95 -4.41
C SER A 83 1.21 1.99 -5.34
N ALA A 84 0.80 1.91 -6.62
CA ALA A 84 1.53 1.10 -7.58
C ALA A 84 2.94 1.64 -7.79
N GLN A 85 3.10 2.96 -7.84
CA GLN A 85 4.42 3.58 -7.94
C GLN A 85 5.26 3.28 -6.71
N MET A 86 4.66 3.34 -5.55
CA MET A 86 5.36 3.01 -4.29
C MET A 86 5.81 1.55 -4.29
N CYS A 87 4.96 0.64 -4.76
CA CYS A 87 5.33 -0.77 -4.86
C CYS A 87 6.55 -0.96 -5.76
N GLN A 88 6.60 -0.26 -6.89
CA GLN A 88 7.75 -0.34 -7.77
C GLN A 88 9.02 0.15 -7.07
N TRP A 89 8.92 1.27 -6.37
CA TRP A 89 10.06 1.78 -5.62
C TRP A 89 10.51 0.81 -4.54
N LEU A 90 9.57 0.22 -3.80
CA LEU A 90 9.90 -0.77 -2.78
C LEU A 90 10.60 -1.98 -3.39
N ALA A 91 10.11 -2.47 -4.53
CA ALA A 91 10.74 -3.58 -5.22
C ALA A 91 12.17 -3.21 -5.62
N ASP A 92 12.40 -1.99 -6.08
CA ASP A 92 13.73 -1.52 -6.43
C ASP A 92 14.64 -1.44 -5.20
N GLN A 93 14.07 -1.28 -4.01
CA GLN A 93 14.80 -1.26 -2.76
C GLN A 93 15.03 -2.66 -2.19
N GLY A 94 14.60 -3.69 -2.89
CA GLY A 94 14.81 -5.06 -2.46
C GLY A 94 13.65 -5.70 -1.71
N PHE A 95 12.50 -5.05 -1.65
CA PHE A 95 11.31 -5.66 -1.05
C PHE A 95 10.78 -6.73 -2.00
N THR A 96 10.60 -7.94 -1.49
CA THR A 96 10.34 -9.11 -2.32
C THR A 96 8.88 -9.55 -2.31
N ASN A 97 8.04 -8.96 -1.47
CA ASN A 97 6.65 -9.42 -1.32
C ASN A 97 5.71 -8.23 -1.15
N VAL A 98 5.74 -7.33 -2.14
CA VAL A 98 4.87 -6.15 -2.12
C VAL A 98 3.68 -6.37 -3.04
N LYS A 99 2.52 -5.87 -2.63
CA LYS A 99 1.31 -5.94 -3.44
C LYS A 99 0.57 -4.62 -3.39
N ASN A 100 0.04 -4.23 -4.54
CA ASN A 100 -0.75 -3.02 -4.66
C ASN A 100 -2.21 -3.35 -4.42
N VAL A 101 -2.88 -2.56 -3.58
CA VAL A 101 -4.32 -2.73 -3.33
C VAL A 101 -5.09 -2.10 -4.49
N VAL A 102 -5.72 -2.96 -5.30
CA VAL A 102 -6.44 -2.53 -6.51
C VAL A 102 -7.64 -1.70 -6.10
N GLY A 103 -7.76 -0.52 -6.71
CA GLY A 103 -8.88 0.37 -6.44
C GLY A 103 -8.75 1.17 -5.15
N GLY A 104 -7.76 0.88 -4.33
CA GLY A 104 -7.44 1.65 -3.14
C GLY A 104 -8.55 1.71 -2.12
N ILE A 105 -8.49 2.74 -1.27
CA ILE A 105 -9.49 2.91 -0.21
C ILE A 105 -10.88 3.20 -0.80
N ASP A 106 -10.94 3.78 -2.00
CA ASP A 106 -12.23 4.02 -2.65
C ASP A 106 -12.96 2.70 -2.90
N ALA A 107 -12.27 1.71 -3.47
CA ALA A 107 -12.88 0.40 -3.69
C ALA A 107 -13.18 -0.30 -2.36
N TYR A 108 -12.35 -0.12 -1.36
CA TYR A 108 -12.59 -0.69 -0.05
C TYR A 108 -13.88 -0.14 0.55
N SER A 109 -14.09 1.16 0.44
CA SER A 109 -15.31 1.79 0.94
C SER A 109 -16.55 1.29 0.21
N THR A 110 -16.50 1.14 -1.12
CA THR A 110 -17.68 0.74 -1.88
C THR A 110 -17.98 -0.75 -1.76
N THR A 111 -16.98 -1.58 -1.56
CA THR A 111 -17.12 -3.03 -1.64
C THR A 111 -17.12 -3.72 -0.28
N VAL A 112 -16.29 -3.24 0.65
CA VAL A 112 -16.05 -3.93 1.90
C VAL A 112 -16.69 -3.22 3.08
N ASP A 113 -16.44 -1.92 3.24
CA ASP A 113 -16.87 -1.19 4.43
C ASP A 113 -17.47 0.17 4.07
N PRO A 114 -18.78 0.21 3.85
CA PRO A 114 -19.43 1.46 3.45
C PRO A 114 -19.47 2.53 4.54
N THR A 115 -19.03 2.21 5.76
CA THR A 115 -18.93 3.24 6.81
C THR A 115 -17.72 4.14 6.59
N ILE A 116 -16.75 3.73 5.77
CA ILE A 116 -15.61 4.57 5.43
C ILE A 116 -16.06 5.59 4.40
N PRO A 117 -15.89 6.90 4.68
CA PRO A 117 -16.33 7.92 3.74
C PRO A 117 -15.60 7.84 2.40
N ARG A 118 -16.28 8.21 1.34
CA ARG A 118 -15.68 8.39 0.01
C ARG A 118 -15.37 9.87 -0.17
N TYR A 119 -14.32 10.12 -0.98
CA TYR A 119 -13.95 11.51 -1.25
C TYR A 119 -13.38 11.70 -2.64
#